data_3f1109f28358ebcf1762d9d99fde8757
#
_entry.id   3f1109f28358ebcf1762d9d99fde8757
#
_cell.length_a   1.000
_cell.length_b   1.000
_cell.length_c   1.000
_cell.angle_alpha   90.00
_cell.angle_beta   90.00
_cell.angle_gamma   90.00
#
_symmetry.space_group_name_H-M   'P 1'
#
loop_
_entity.id
_entity.type
_entity.pdbx_description
1 polymer ?
#
loop_
_entity_poly.entity_id
_entity_poly.type
_entity_poly.pdbx_seq_one_letter_code
_entity_poly.pdbx_strand_id
1 'polypeptide(L)'
;MSDLSKVPVTIITGFLGAGKTTLISHLIRNAGGRRLAVVVNEFGTLGVDGDILQSCAIPDCPAENIVELANGCICCTVADDFIPTVERLLALDPRPDHILIETSGLALPKPLLKAFDWPAIRSRITVDGVLALADAEAVAAGRFAPDLAALEAQRAADPGIDHETPLSEVFEDQLACADLVLLTKVDLA
;
A
#
# COMPACT_ATOMS: atom_id res chain seq x y z
N MET A 1 -25.87 15.80 9.70
CA MET A 1 -25.93 14.43 10.27
C MET A 1 -24.56 13.83 10.05
N SER A 2 -23.81 13.48 11.11
CA SER A 2 -22.52 12.82 10.94
C SER A 2 -22.77 11.47 10.29
N ASP A 3 -22.16 11.24 9.14
CA ASP A 3 -22.15 9.94 8.50
C ASP A 3 -21.41 8.96 9.41
N LEU A 4 -22.13 8.00 10.00
CA LEU A 4 -21.62 6.97 10.89
C LEU A 4 -21.10 5.75 10.11
N SER A 5 -21.14 5.80 8.78
CA SER A 5 -20.56 4.72 7.96
C SER A 5 -19.06 4.65 8.14
N LYS A 6 -18.53 3.44 8.20
CA LYS A 6 -17.08 3.22 8.20
C LYS A 6 -16.53 3.53 6.81
N VAL A 7 -15.34 4.15 6.75
CA VAL A 7 -14.60 4.29 5.48
C VAL A 7 -13.94 2.95 5.15
N PRO A 8 -14.20 2.40 3.95
CA PRO A 8 -13.51 1.20 3.49
C PRO A 8 -12.06 1.51 3.18
N VAL A 9 -11.19 0.54 3.45
CA VAL A 9 -9.75 0.62 3.23
C VAL A 9 -9.32 -0.59 2.40
N THR A 10 -8.61 -0.37 1.31
CA THR A 10 -7.96 -1.43 0.54
C THR A 10 -6.47 -1.36 0.73
N ILE A 11 -5.86 -2.48 1.11
CA ILE A 11 -4.41 -2.64 1.24
C ILE A 11 -3.87 -3.21 -0.07
N ILE A 12 -2.81 -2.59 -0.59
CA ILE A 12 -2.16 -2.99 -1.83
C ILE A 12 -0.72 -3.38 -1.49
N THR A 13 -0.40 -4.66 -1.69
CA THR A 13 0.92 -5.23 -1.43
C THR A 13 1.49 -5.90 -2.69
N GLY A 14 2.74 -6.32 -2.62
CA GLY A 14 3.46 -6.95 -3.73
C GLY A 14 4.88 -6.40 -3.84
N PHE A 15 5.80 -7.18 -4.36
CA PHE A 15 7.21 -6.84 -4.41
C PHE A 15 7.52 -5.61 -5.29
N LEU A 16 8.75 -5.11 -5.16
CA LEU A 16 9.26 -4.02 -6.00
C LEU A 16 9.08 -4.36 -7.48
N GLY A 17 8.56 -3.41 -8.25
CA GLY A 17 8.29 -3.58 -9.68
C GLY A 17 7.03 -4.37 -10.02
N ALA A 18 6.26 -4.87 -9.05
CA ALA A 18 4.99 -5.57 -9.32
C ALA A 18 3.86 -4.67 -9.85
N GLY A 19 4.03 -3.34 -9.86
CA GLY A 19 3.07 -2.41 -10.45
C GLY A 19 2.07 -1.79 -9.48
N LYS A 20 2.36 -1.76 -8.18
CA LYS A 20 1.49 -1.19 -7.14
C LYS A 20 1.11 0.26 -7.43
N THR A 21 2.09 1.14 -7.62
CA THR A 21 1.90 2.56 -7.90
C THR A 21 1.15 2.79 -9.22
N THR A 22 1.39 1.93 -10.24
CA THR A 22 0.65 1.96 -11.50
C THR A 22 -0.83 1.64 -11.28
N LEU A 23 -1.13 0.62 -10.47
CA LEU A 23 -2.50 0.27 -10.11
C LEU A 23 -3.19 1.41 -9.37
N ILE A 24 -2.54 2.00 -8.37
CA ILE A 24 -3.08 3.13 -7.61
C ILE A 24 -3.38 4.31 -8.53
N SER A 25 -2.46 4.68 -9.41
CA SER A 25 -2.67 5.73 -10.41
C SER A 25 -3.87 5.43 -11.32
N HIS A 26 -4.04 4.16 -11.71
CA HIS A 26 -5.20 3.73 -12.50
C HIS A 26 -6.51 3.85 -11.71
N LEU A 27 -6.53 3.43 -10.46
CA LEU A 27 -7.71 3.50 -9.59
C LEU A 27 -8.13 4.95 -9.36
N ILE A 28 -7.17 5.85 -9.11
CA ILE A 28 -7.45 7.28 -8.92
C ILE A 28 -8.08 7.87 -10.18
N ARG A 29 -7.49 7.63 -11.36
CA ARG A 29 -8.01 8.15 -12.64
C ARG A 29 -9.40 7.63 -12.99
N ASN A 30 -9.77 6.47 -12.46
CA ASN A 30 -11.05 5.81 -12.71
C ASN A 30 -11.95 5.81 -11.46
N ALA A 31 -11.74 6.73 -10.52
CA ALA A 31 -12.49 6.79 -9.27
C ALA A 31 -13.98 7.07 -9.44
N GLY A 32 -14.40 7.60 -10.61
CA GLY A 32 -15.81 7.84 -10.94
C GLY A 32 -16.49 8.85 -10.00
N GLY A 33 -15.76 9.88 -9.57
CA GLY A 33 -16.23 10.89 -8.64
C GLY A 33 -16.15 10.49 -7.16
N ARG A 34 -15.61 9.32 -6.83
CA ARG A 34 -15.31 8.95 -5.44
C ARG A 34 -14.07 9.70 -4.95
N ARG A 35 -14.12 10.18 -3.73
CA ARG A 35 -12.97 10.81 -3.06
C ARG A 35 -12.08 9.73 -2.48
N LEU A 36 -10.98 9.46 -3.17
CA LEU A 36 -9.96 8.53 -2.71
C LEU A 36 -8.93 9.27 -1.87
N ALA A 37 -8.50 8.67 -0.77
CA ALA A 37 -7.28 9.05 -0.07
C ALA A 37 -6.25 7.94 -0.25
N VAL A 38 -4.99 8.30 -0.35
CA VAL A 38 -3.90 7.35 -0.58
C VAL A 38 -2.86 7.51 0.51
N VAL A 39 -2.48 6.41 1.13
CA VAL A 39 -1.34 6.33 2.03
C VAL A 39 -0.26 5.52 1.32
N VAL A 40 0.86 6.16 1.05
CA VAL A 40 2.03 5.52 0.43
C VAL A 40 3.06 5.26 1.53
N ASN A 41 3.46 4.01 1.66
CA ASN A 41 4.53 3.62 2.56
C ASN A 41 5.76 3.26 1.74
N GLU A 42 6.58 4.26 1.41
CA GLU A 42 7.83 4.06 0.71
C GLU A 42 9.02 4.11 1.67
N PHE A 43 9.91 3.14 1.51
CA PHE A 43 11.21 3.14 2.15
C PHE A 43 12.28 3.60 1.15
N GLY A 44 12.88 4.77 1.41
CA GLY A 44 13.99 5.27 0.61
C GLY A 44 14.02 6.80 0.48
N THR A 45 15.22 7.34 0.30
CA THR A 45 15.50 8.77 0.15
C THR A 45 15.04 9.39 -1.19
N LEU A 46 14.30 8.65 -1.97
CA LEU A 46 13.75 9.07 -3.25
C LEU A 46 12.24 8.82 -3.21
N GLY A 47 11.47 9.79 -2.73
CA GLY A 47 10.01 9.82 -2.80
C GLY A 47 9.45 9.79 -4.23
N VAL A 48 9.92 8.82 -5.04
CA VAL A 48 9.60 8.75 -6.48
C VAL A 48 8.15 8.39 -6.69
N ASP A 49 7.58 7.53 -5.84
CA ASP A 49 6.20 7.05 -6.03
C ASP A 49 5.19 8.09 -5.57
N GLY A 50 5.42 8.76 -4.44
CA GLY A 50 4.61 9.89 -4.00
C GLY A 50 4.71 11.08 -4.96
N ASP A 51 5.91 11.42 -5.43
CA ASP A 51 6.12 12.46 -6.43
C ASP A 51 5.44 12.12 -7.77
N ILE A 52 5.43 10.85 -8.17
CA ILE A 52 4.69 10.41 -9.37
C ILE A 52 3.18 10.58 -9.16
N LEU A 53 2.65 10.21 -8.02
CA LEU A 53 1.23 10.38 -7.71
C LEU A 53 0.85 11.86 -7.58
N GLN A 54 1.69 12.68 -6.96
CA GLN A 54 1.47 14.12 -6.83
C GLN A 54 1.67 14.86 -8.17
N SER A 55 2.67 14.46 -8.97
CA SER A 55 2.94 15.10 -10.27
C SER A 55 1.89 14.78 -11.34
N CYS A 56 1.12 13.73 -11.16
CA CYS A 56 0.05 13.36 -12.10
C CYS A 56 -1.09 14.38 -12.16
N ALA A 57 -1.12 15.42 -11.30
CA ALA A 57 -2.16 16.47 -11.27
C ALA A 57 -3.56 15.88 -11.57
N ILE A 58 -3.94 14.83 -10.83
CA ILE A 58 -5.15 14.06 -11.10
C ILE A 58 -6.33 14.88 -10.57
N PRO A 59 -7.28 15.31 -11.43
CA PRO A 59 -8.36 16.22 -11.04
C PRO A 59 -9.22 15.72 -9.87
N ASP A 60 -9.31 14.39 -9.70
CA ASP A 60 -10.17 13.73 -8.71
C ASP A 60 -9.44 13.31 -7.42
N CYS A 61 -8.12 13.58 -7.31
CA CYS A 61 -7.36 13.33 -6.10
C CYS A 61 -6.46 14.54 -5.79
N PRO A 62 -6.92 15.49 -4.99
CA PRO A 62 -6.11 16.61 -4.53
C PRO A 62 -4.85 16.12 -3.80
N ALA A 63 -3.73 16.85 -3.93
CA ALA A 63 -2.46 16.50 -3.29
C ALA A 63 -2.58 16.32 -1.76
N GLU A 64 -3.53 17.00 -1.12
CA GLU A 64 -3.85 16.87 0.31
C GLU A 64 -4.40 15.49 0.71
N ASN A 65 -4.93 14.73 -0.24
CA ASN A 65 -5.44 13.38 -0.03
C ASN A 65 -4.36 12.30 -0.21
N ILE A 66 -3.14 12.69 -0.62
CA ILE A 66 -2.00 11.79 -0.76
C ILE A 66 -1.08 12.03 0.43
N VAL A 67 -0.87 11.02 1.23
CA VAL A 67 -0.02 11.09 2.42
C VAL A 67 1.09 10.07 2.32
N GLU A 68 2.32 10.58 2.30
CA GLU A 68 3.52 9.75 2.45
C GLU A 68 3.85 9.57 3.94
N LEU A 69 4.17 8.34 4.31
CA LEU A 69 4.72 8.05 5.63
C LEU A 69 6.25 8.09 5.56
N ALA A 70 6.84 9.12 6.14
CA ALA A 70 8.25 9.44 6.00
C ALA A 70 9.22 8.53 6.77
N ASN A 71 8.72 7.67 7.68
CA ASN A 71 9.57 7.02 8.69
C ASN A 71 9.50 5.49 8.67
N GLY A 72 9.85 4.86 7.55
CA GLY A 72 10.06 3.41 7.50
C GLY A 72 8.80 2.57 7.35
N CYS A 73 8.96 1.26 7.53
CA CYS A 73 7.90 0.29 7.29
C CYS A 73 6.71 0.52 8.21
N ILE A 74 5.52 0.71 7.63
CA ILE A 74 4.25 0.86 8.36
C ILE A 74 4.01 -0.29 9.36
N CYS A 75 4.60 -1.46 9.13
CA CYS A 75 4.51 -2.60 10.03
C CYS A 75 5.29 -2.40 11.35
N CYS A 76 6.30 -1.53 11.38
CA CYS A 76 7.14 -1.28 12.56
C CYS A 76 6.68 -0.05 13.36
N THR A 77 6.12 0.97 12.68
CA THR A 77 5.71 2.25 13.28
C THR A 77 4.19 2.44 13.30
N VAL A 78 3.44 1.34 13.29
CA VAL A 78 1.96 1.35 13.19
C VAL A 78 1.31 2.29 14.21
N ALA A 79 1.78 2.29 15.46
CA ALA A 79 1.16 3.10 16.50
C ALA A 79 1.49 4.59 16.38
N ASP A 80 2.72 4.91 15.97
CA ASP A 80 3.24 6.27 16.05
C ASP A 80 2.91 7.09 14.80
N ASP A 81 2.89 6.48 13.62
CA ASP A 81 2.69 7.19 12.36
C ASP A 81 1.37 6.83 11.65
N PHE A 82 0.98 5.55 11.66
CA PHE A 82 -0.19 5.08 10.93
C PHE A 82 -1.51 5.58 11.52
N ILE A 83 -1.70 5.44 12.84
CA ILE A 83 -2.96 5.83 13.47
C ILE A 83 -3.21 7.34 13.34
N PRO A 84 -2.25 8.23 13.67
CA PRO A 84 -2.41 9.67 13.46
C PRO A 84 -2.69 10.04 11.99
N THR A 85 -2.08 9.32 11.04
CA THR A 85 -2.32 9.53 9.61
C THR A 85 -3.75 9.18 9.23
N VAL A 86 -4.25 8.02 9.64
CA VAL A 86 -5.64 7.62 9.40
C VAL A 86 -6.60 8.61 10.05
N GLU A 87 -6.35 9.04 11.28
CA GLU A 87 -7.20 10.02 11.97
C GLU A 87 -7.24 11.36 11.21
N ARG A 88 -6.10 11.83 10.69
CA ARG A 88 -6.01 13.03 9.86
C ARG A 88 -6.84 12.90 8.58
N LEU A 89 -6.74 11.76 7.86
CA LEU A 89 -7.53 11.51 6.66
C LEU A 89 -9.03 11.47 6.96
N LEU A 90 -9.42 10.88 8.09
CA LEU A 90 -10.81 10.82 8.53
C LEU A 90 -11.37 12.18 9.01
N ALA A 91 -10.51 13.16 9.27
CA ALA A 91 -10.87 14.51 9.65
C ALA A 91 -10.99 15.47 8.45
N LEU A 92 -10.63 15.04 7.25
CA LEU A 92 -10.82 15.85 6.04
C LEU A 92 -12.28 16.18 5.80
N ASP A 93 -12.53 17.37 5.26
CA ASP A 93 -13.86 17.81 4.85
C ASP A 93 -13.80 18.31 3.38
N PRO A 94 -14.42 17.59 2.44
CA PRO A 94 -15.22 16.38 2.63
C PRO A 94 -14.37 15.12 2.97
N ARG A 95 -14.94 14.26 3.80
CA ARG A 95 -14.33 12.98 4.20
C ARG A 95 -14.12 12.06 2.98
N PRO A 96 -13.02 11.30 2.90
CA PRO A 96 -12.81 10.33 1.81
C PRO A 96 -13.87 9.22 1.81
N ASP A 97 -14.24 8.78 0.64
CA ASP A 97 -15.18 7.68 0.43
C ASP A 97 -14.46 6.32 0.50
N HIS A 98 -13.13 6.30 0.26
CA HIS A 98 -12.28 5.12 0.32
C HIS A 98 -10.82 5.50 0.58
N ILE A 99 -10.08 4.66 1.30
CA ILE A 99 -8.65 4.84 1.54
C ILE A 99 -7.90 3.69 0.87
N LEU A 100 -6.89 4.01 0.07
CA LEU A 100 -5.94 3.05 -0.49
C LEU A 100 -4.64 3.13 0.31
N ILE A 101 -4.10 1.99 0.72
CA ILE A 101 -2.82 1.91 1.44
C ILE A 101 -1.86 1.06 0.64
N GLU A 102 -0.80 1.68 0.13
CA GLU A 102 0.33 0.96 -0.46
C GLU A 102 1.30 0.55 0.64
N THR A 103 1.64 -0.72 0.70
CA THR A 103 2.71 -1.19 1.58
C THR A 103 4.05 -1.22 0.86
N SER A 104 5.14 -1.08 1.61
CA SER A 104 6.47 -1.40 1.08
C SER A 104 6.49 -2.80 0.47
N GLY A 105 7.25 -2.99 -0.59
CA GLY A 105 7.37 -4.26 -1.30
C GLY A 105 7.81 -5.44 -0.42
N LEU A 106 8.48 -5.17 0.69
CA LEU A 106 8.97 -6.18 1.64
C LEU A 106 8.14 -6.25 2.93
N ALA A 107 7.08 -5.44 3.05
CA ALA A 107 6.23 -5.43 4.22
C ALA A 107 5.33 -6.67 4.27
N LEU A 108 5.20 -7.22 5.48
CA LEU A 108 4.20 -8.23 5.77
C LEU A 108 2.85 -7.55 6.06
N PRO A 109 1.75 -7.93 5.39
CA PRO A 109 0.44 -7.29 5.62
C PRO A 109 -0.15 -7.57 7.01
N LYS A 110 0.18 -8.70 7.62
CA LYS A 110 -0.40 -9.15 8.90
C LYS A 110 -0.29 -8.13 10.05
N PRO A 111 0.87 -7.48 10.31
CA PRO A 111 0.97 -6.46 11.35
C PRO A 111 0.07 -5.26 11.08
N LEU A 112 0.00 -4.80 9.83
CA LEU A 112 -0.87 -3.71 9.43
C LEU A 112 -2.35 -4.08 9.63
N LEU A 113 -2.77 -5.29 9.23
CA LEU A 113 -4.14 -5.75 9.42
C LEU A 113 -4.58 -5.71 10.89
N LYS A 114 -3.68 -6.08 11.82
CA LYS A 114 -3.96 -5.99 13.27
C LYS A 114 -4.14 -4.55 13.75
N ALA A 115 -3.51 -3.57 13.09
CA ALA A 115 -3.64 -2.17 13.47
C ALA A 115 -5.07 -1.64 13.30
N PHE A 116 -5.85 -2.22 12.38
CA PHE A 116 -7.23 -1.81 12.16
C PHE A 116 -8.17 -2.17 13.32
N ASP A 117 -7.75 -3.09 14.21
CA ASP A 117 -8.49 -3.45 15.42
C ASP A 117 -8.32 -2.43 16.57
N TRP A 118 -7.45 -1.44 16.42
CA TRP A 118 -7.19 -0.45 17.45
C TRP A 118 -8.43 0.42 17.74
N PRO A 119 -8.73 0.64 19.02
CA PRO A 119 -9.96 1.32 19.44
C PRO A 119 -10.18 2.68 18.82
N ALA A 120 -9.09 3.44 18.54
CA ALA A 120 -9.14 4.79 17.98
C ALA A 120 -9.76 4.82 16.57
N ILE A 121 -9.52 3.78 15.77
CA ILE A 121 -9.89 3.78 14.34
C ILE A 121 -10.90 2.71 13.95
N ARG A 122 -10.98 1.57 14.67
CA ARG A 122 -11.82 0.40 14.32
C ARG A 122 -13.32 0.71 14.14
N SER A 123 -13.82 1.75 14.81
CA SER A 123 -15.21 2.17 14.69
C SER A 123 -15.48 3.05 13.48
N ARG A 124 -14.43 3.58 12.83
CA ARG A 124 -14.51 4.59 11.77
C ARG A 124 -14.06 4.07 10.40
N ILE A 125 -13.28 2.98 10.38
CA ILE A 125 -12.76 2.34 9.17
C ILE A 125 -13.05 0.84 9.16
N THR A 126 -12.97 0.23 7.98
CA THR A 126 -13.05 -1.23 7.82
C THR A 126 -12.11 -1.66 6.68
N VAL A 127 -11.40 -2.77 6.86
CA VAL A 127 -10.65 -3.37 5.74
C VAL A 127 -11.66 -3.97 4.78
N ASP A 128 -11.67 -3.48 3.55
CA ASP A 128 -12.53 -3.94 2.46
C ASP A 128 -11.87 -5.08 1.68
N GLY A 129 -10.53 -5.06 1.59
CA GLY A 129 -9.77 -6.14 1.00
C GLY A 129 -8.27 -5.89 0.97
N VAL A 130 -7.53 -6.98 0.78
CA VAL A 130 -6.09 -6.99 0.54
C VAL A 130 -5.84 -7.45 -0.88
N LEU A 131 -5.16 -6.63 -1.67
CA LEU A 131 -4.74 -6.92 -3.04
C LEU A 131 -3.24 -7.23 -3.04
N ALA A 132 -2.85 -8.43 -3.45
CA ALA A 132 -1.45 -8.76 -3.71
C ALA A 132 -1.18 -8.70 -5.21
N LEU A 133 -0.14 -7.98 -5.61
CA LEU A 133 0.31 -7.91 -6.99
C LEU A 133 1.51 -8.82 -7.21
N ALA A 134 1.44 -9.62 -8.26
CA ALA A 134 2.54 -10.48 -8.70
C ALA A 134 2.85 -10.22 -10.18
N ASP A 135 4.13 -10.07 -10.50
CA ASP A 135 4.63 -9.92 -11.86
C ASP A 135 4.50 -11.26 -12.60
N ALA A 136 3.65 -11.32 -13.63
CA ALA A 136 3.36 -12.55 -14.35
C ALA A 136 4.59 -13.14 -15.05
N GLU A 137 5.46 -12.29 -15.64
CA GLU A 137 6.70 -12.73 -16.26
C GLU A 137 7.65 -13.39 -15.24
N ALA A 138 7.81 -12.73 -14.08
CA ALA A 138 8.66 -13.29 -13.03
C ALA A 138 8.11 -14.62 -12.51
N VAL A 139 6.80 -14.72 -12.25
CA VAL A 139 6.15 -15.94 -11.76
C VAL A 139 6.22 -17.06 -12.80
N ALA A 140 5.98 -16.77 -14.08
CA ALA A 140 6.10 -17.74 -15.17
C ALA A 140 7.55 -18.28 -15.30
N ALA A 141 8.54 -17.45 -14.97
CA ALA A 141 9.96 -17.84 -14.93
C ALA A 141 10.38 -18.50 -13.60
N GLY A 142 9.45 -18.82 -12.70
CA GLY A 142 9.73 -19.40 -11.39
C GLY A 142 10.39 -18.45 -10.40
N ARG A 143 10.24 -17.14 -10.61
CA ARG A 143 10.77 -16.09 -9.75
C ARG A 143 9.62 -15.37 -9.05
N PHE A 144 9.87 -14.73 -7.91
CA PHE A 144 8.87 -13.95 -7.18
C PHE A 144 9.02 -12.45 -7.41
N ALA A 145 10.09 -12.00 -8.07
CA ALA A 145 10.28 -10.60 -8.46
C ALA A 145 11.04 -10.50 -9.78
N PRO A 146 10.85 -9.43 -10.56
CA PRO A 146 11.56 -9.22 -11.82
C PRO A 146 13.08 -9.01 -11.61
N ASP A 147 13.46 -8.29 -10.55
CA ASP A 147 14.86 -8.02 -10.19
C ASP A 147 15.11 -8.38 -8.72
N LEU A 148 15.68 -9.55 -8.51
CA LEU A 148 16.02 -10.06 -7.18
C LEU A 148 17.16 -9.27 -6.53
N ALA A 149 18.12 -8.77 -7.33
CA ALA A 149 19.24 -8.00 -6.80
C ALA A 149 18.79 -6.64 -6.28
N ALA A 150 17.89 -5.96 -7.02
CA ALA A 150 17.29 -4.71 -6.55
C ALA A 150 16.46 -4.93 -5.27
N LEU A 151 15.74 -6.06 -5.18
CA LEU A 151 14.94 -6.41 -4.00
C LEU A 151 15.82 -6.68 -2.78
N GLU A 152 16.93 -7.39 -2.95
CA GLU A 152 17.91 -7.62 -1.87
C GLU A 152 18.61 -6.33 -1.44
N ALA A 153 18.93 -5.45 -2.38
CA ALA A 153 19.49 -4.14 -2.07
C ALA A 153 18.49 -3.26 -1.28
N GLN A 154 17.22 -3.27 -1.65
CA GLN A 154 16.16 -2.59 -0.90
C GLN A 154 16.05 -3.17 0.52
N ARG A 155 16.07 -4.50 0.66
CA ARG A 155 16.05 -5.17 1.97
C ARG A 155 17.24 -4.76 2.84
N ALA A 156 18.44 -4.74 2.28
CA ALA A 156 19.65 -4.37 3.01
C ALA A 156 19.65 -2.91 3.47
N ALA A 157 18.95 -2.04 2.75
CA ALA A 157 18.85 -0.61 3.07
C ALA A 157 17.80 -0.30 4.14
N ASP A 158 16.87 -1.23 4.41
CA ASP A 158 15.76 -1.02 5.36
C ASP A 158 16.05 -1.66 6.72
N PRO A 159 16.42 -0.88 7.76
CA PRO A 159 16.68 -1.42 9.09
C PRO A 159 15.39 -1.87 9.83
N GLY A 160 14.21 -1.51 9.33
CA GLY A 160 12.92 -1.86 9.93
C GLY A 160 12.36 -3.19 9.46
N ILE A 161 13.03 -3.88 8.52
CA ILE A 161 12.57 -5.15 7.97
C ILE A 161 13.30 -6.32 8.66
N ASP A 162 12.58 -7.43 8.82
CA ASP A 162 13.21 -8.69 9.22
C ASP A 162 14.14 -9.19 8.10
N HIS A 163 15.43 -9.23 8.41
CA HIS A 163 16.47 -9.69 7.49
C HIS A 163 16.65 -11.22 7.50
N GLU A 164 16.03 -11.95 8.43
CA GLU A 164 16.19 -13.39 8.59
C GLU A 164 15.17 -14.18 7.75
N THR A 165 13.96 -13.66 7.59
CA THR A 165 12.92 -14.33 6.80
C THR A 165 13.28 -14.39 5.31
N PRO A 166 13.29 -15.57 4.67
CA PRO A 166 13.55 -15.71 3.24
C PRO A 166 12.56 -14.88 2.40
N LEU A 167 13.03 -14.26 1.30
CA LEU A 167 12.17 -13.47 0.42
C LEU A 167 11.02 -14.26 -0.20
N SER A 168 11.24 -15.57 -0.44
CA SER A 168 10.19 -16.48 -0.90
C SER A 168 9.06 -16.61 0.12
N GLU A 169 9.39 -16.66 1.40
CA GLU A 169 8.40 -16.75 2.49
C GLU A 169 7.63 -15.42 2.62
N VAL A 170 8.31 -14.28 2.46
CA VAL A 170 7.64 -12.98 2.43
C VAL A 170 6.62 -12.91 1.28
N PHE A 171 6.99 -13.43 0.11
CA PHE A 171 6.09 -13.49 -1.05
C PHE A 171 4.88 -14.39 -0.78
N GLU A 172 5.11 -15.60 -0.24
CA GLU A 172 4.05 -16.54 0.12
C GLU A 172 3.10 -15.92 1.18
N ASP A 173 3.64 -15.25 2.19
CA ASP A 173 2.84 -14.57 3.22
C ASP A 173 2.01 -13.41 2.65
N GLN A 174 2.53 -12.65 1.69
CA GLN A 174 1.76 -11.61 1.00
C GLN A 174 0.59 -12.21 0.23
N LEU A 175 0.82 -13.29 -0.51
CA LEU A 175 -0.23 -14.00 -1.24
C LEU A 175 -1.26 -14.63 -0.29
N ALA A 176 -0.81 -15.23 0.81
CA ALA A 176 -1.68 -15.89 1.78
C ALA A 176 -2.59 -14.91 2.55
N CYS A 177 -2.20 -13.63 2.65
CA CYS A 177 -3.01 -12.60 3.28
C CYS A 177 -3.99 -11.93 2.30
N ALA A 178 -3.86 -12.16 1.00
CA ALA A 178 -4.64 -11.47 -0.02
C ALA A 178 -6.04 -12.06 -0.20
N ASP A 179 -7.03 -11.19 -0.32
CA ASP A 179 -8.38 -11.55 -0.79
C ASP A 179 -8.40 -11.68 -2.31
N LEU A 180 -7.52 -10.96 -3.01
CA LEU A 180 -7.38 -10.99 -4.46
C LEU A 180 -5.91 -10.88 -4.86
N VAL A 181 -5.48 -11.77 -5.75
CA VAL A 181 -4.15 -11.72 -6.37
C VAL A 181 -4.30 -11.20 -7.80
N LEU A 182 -3.57 -10.12 -8.11
CA LEU A 182 -3.52 -9.53 -9.44
C LEU A 182 -2.21 -9.91 -10.13
N LEU A 183 -2.30 -10.62 -11.23
CA LEU A 183 -1.17 -10.86 -12.13
C LEU A 183 -1.02 -9.63 -13.04
N THR A 184 0.11 -8.97 -12.91
CA THR A 184 0.46 -7.79 -13.71
C THR A 184 1.39 -8.18 -14.87
N LYS A 185 1.54 -7.30 -15.87
CA LYS A 185 2.44 -7.50 -17.02
C LYS A 185 2.21 -8.83 -17.74
N VAL A 186 0.96 -9.25 -17.86
CA VAL A 186 0.58 -10.51 -18.53
C VAL A 186 0.90 -10.52 -20.03
N ASP A 187 1.15 -9.36 -20.59
CA ASP A 187 1.61 -9.16 -21.97
C ASP A 187 3.10 -9.51 -22.17
N LEU A 188 3.85 -9.65 -21.08
CA LEU A 188 5.28 -10.02 -21.07
C LEU A 188 5.53 -11.49 -20.67
N ALA A 189 4.48 -12.20 -20.23
CA ALA A 189 4.59 -13.58 -19.73
C ALA A 189 4.43 -14.63 -20.83
#